data_323ea5c12d0405521dbc307eb4c19a70
#
_entry.id   323ea5c12d0405521dbc307eb4c19a70
#
_cell.length_a   1.000
_cell.length_b   1.000
_cell.length_c   1.000
_cell.angle_alpha   90.00
_cell.angle_beta   90.00
_cell.angle_gamma   90.00
#
_symmetry.space_group_name_H-M   'P 1'
#
loop_
_entity.id
_entity.type
_entity.pdbx_description
1 polymer ?
#
loop_
_entity_poly.entity_id
_entity_poly.type
_entity_poly.pdbx_seq_one_letter_code
_entity_poly.pdbx_strand_id
1 'polypeptide(L)'
;MSPSRLPQVPPPALPPLVAAYVQATNSFDLDGLLATFADDALVNDQLRDYWGKPAIREWAARDIIGERLTMRVVKIVEHYGHFIVTANIDGDYDKRGLPDPLVLAFYFSAYGERIIQLIILRNQSDI
;
A
#
# COMPACT_ATOMS: atom_id res chain seq x y z
N MET A 1 -7.92 -10.71 32.03
CA MET A 1 -7.57 -10.84 31.16
C MET A 1 -8.30 -10.36 30.22
N SER A 2 -7.99 -9.84 29.47
CA SER A 2 -8.64 -9.38 28.61
C SER A 2 -8.92 -10.21 27.65
N PRO A 3 -9.58 -10.71 27.82
CA PRO A 3 -9.89 -11.64 27.09
C PRO A 3 -10.35 -11.42 25.87
N SER A 4 -10.86 -10.55 25.84
CA SER A 4 -11.42 -10.30 24.72
C SER A 4 -10.46 -10.25 23.71
N ARG A 5 -9.31 -10.22 24.09
CA ARG A 5 -8.48 -10.10 23.21
C ARG A 5 -8.08 -11.36 22.70
N LEU A 6 -8.45 -11.67 21.56
CA LEU A 6 -7.92 -12.73 20.94
C LEU A 6 -6.49 -12.51 20.86
N PRO A 7 -5.74 -13.49 20.89
CA PRO A 7 -4.36 -13.36 20.70
C PRO A 7 -4.20 -12.58 19.46
N GLN A 8 -3.60 -11.46 19.60
CA GLN A 8 -3.36 -10.72 18.47
C GLN A 8 -2.38 -11.46 17.68
N VAL A 9 -2.72 -11.85 16.52
CA VAL A 9 -1.77 -12.39 15.61
C VAL A 9 -0.88 -11.22 15.27
N PRO A 10 0.39 -11.28 15.51
CA PRO A 10 1.25 -10.17 15.16
C PRO A 10 1.12 -9.89 13.70
N PRO A 11 1.27 -8.66 13.27
CA PRO A 11 1.23 -8.38 11.85
C PRO A 11 2.28 -9.23 11.16
N PRO A 12 2.05 -9.65 9.94
CA PRO A 12 3.04 -10.41 9.22
C PRO A 12 4.36 -9.65 9.20
N ALA A 13 5.45 -10.37 9.30
CA ALA A 13 6.73 -9.73 9.17
C ALA A 13 6.84 -9.17 7.77
N LEU A 14 7.08 -7.89 7.64
CA LEU A 14 7.13 -7.24 6.35
C LEU A 14 8.57 -7.11 5.89
N PRO A 15 8.84 -7.33 4.62
CA PRO A 15 10.14 -6.99 4.07
C PRO A 15 10.43 -5.51 4.29
N PRO A 16 11.68 -5.11 4.46
CA PRO A 16 11.99 -3.72 4.82
C PRO A 16 11.39 -2.69 3.87
N LEU A 17 11.36 -2.96 2.57
CA LEU A 17 10.83 -2.01 1.62
C LEU A 17 9.32 -1.85 1.78
N VAL A 18 8.61 -2.97 1.97
CA VAL A 18 7.17 -2.93 2.17
C VAL A 18 6.86 -2.25 3.51
N ALA A 19 7.65 -2.55 4.54
CA ALA A 19 7.47 -1.92 5.84
C ALA A 19 7.65 -0.39 5.75
N ALA A 20 8.64 0.06 4.97
CA ALA A 20 8.87 1.48 4.78
C ALA A 20 7.70 2.15 4.07
N TYR A 21 7.15 1.49 3.05
CA TYR A 21 5.98 2.01 2.33
C TYR A 21 4.78 2.13 3.28
N VAL A 22 4.51 1.08 4.03
CA VAL A 22 3.36 1.06 4.94
C VAL A 22 3.53 2.11 6.03
N GLN A 23 4.73 2.23 6.58
CA GLN A 23 4.96 3.19 7.65
C GLN A 23 4.82 4.62 7.15
N ALA A 24 5.37 4.92 5.98
CA ALA A 24 5.26 6.27 5.43
C ALA A 24 3.81 6.62 5.11
N THR A 25 3.04 5.66 4.58
CA THR A 25 1.63 5.86 4.32
C THR A 25 0.89 6.16 5.62
N ASN A 26 1.10 5.34 6.63
CA ASN A 26 0.33 5.47 7.87
C ASN A 26 0.76 6.68 8.71
N SER A 27 1.93 7.23 8.43
CA SER A 27 2.40 8.45 9.10
C SER A 27 2.14 9.70 8.27
N PHE A 28 1.52 9.56 7.13
CA PHE A 28 1.22 10.67 6.21
C PHE A 28 2.50 11.40 5.82
N ASP A 29 3.55 10.62 5.56
CA ASP A 29 4.89 11.13 5.28
C ASP A 29 5.14 11.04 3.77
N LEU A 30 4.86 12.12 3.06
CA LEU A 30 5.01 12.12 1.61
C LEU A 30 6.45 11.86 1.18
N ASP A 31 7.40 12.53 1.81
CA ASP A 31 8.80 12.36 1.41
C ASP A 31 9.29 10.95 1.70
N GLY A 32 8.90 10.39 2.84
CA GLY A 32 9.25 9.00 3.17
C GLY A 32 8.63 8.03 2.19
N LEU A 33 7.40 8.30 1.76
CA LEU A 33 6.74 7.43 0.78
C LEU A 33 7.48 7.49 -0.55
N LEU A 34 7.82 8.70 -1.01
CA LEU A 34 8.54 8.84 -2.27
C LEU A 34 9.92 8.22 -2.22
N ALA A 35 10.55 8.22 -1.08
CA ALA A 35 11.88 7.63 -0.93
C ALA A 35 11.89 6.12 -1.18
N THR A 36 10.71 5.46 -1.12
CA THR A 36 10.65 4.02 -1.38
C THR A 36 10.69 3.70 -2.87
N PHE A 37 10.50 4.69 -3.75
CA PHE A 37 10.40 4.45 -5.18
C PHE A 37 11.69 4.78 -5.91
N ALA A 38 11.96 4.03 -6.97
CA ALA A 38 13.00 4.39 -7.92
C ALA A 38 12.55 5.63 -8.71
N ASP A 39 13.51 6.36 -9.28
CA ASP A 39 13.20 7.61 -9.98
C ASP A 39 12.29 7.41 -11.17
N ASP A 40 12.41 6.26 -11.83
CA ASP A 40 11.61 5.96 -13.03
C ASP A 40 10.53 4.92 -12.76
N ALA A 41 10.12 4.78 -11.54
CA ALA A 41 9.12 3.78 -11.17
C ALA A 41 7.77 4.05 -11.83
N LEU A 42 6.95 3.02 -11.90
CA LEU A 42 5.57 3.12 -12.33
C LEU A 42 4.65 2.80 -11.18
N VAL A 43 3.65 3.63 -10.97
CA VAL A 43 2.51 3.27 -10.10
C VAL A 43 1.29 3.15 -11.00
N ASN A 44 0.56 2.04 -10.86
CA ASN A 44 -0.74 1.88 -11.51
C ASN A 44 -1.75 1.72 -10.38
N ASP A 45 -2.63 2.71 -10.23
CA ASP A 45 -3.63 2.69 -9.17
C ASP A 45 -5.01 2.61 -9.82
N GLN A 46 -5.65 1.48 -9.70
CA GLN A 46 -6.98 1.24 -10.26
C GLN A 46 -6.97 1.54 -11.76
N LEU A 47 -5.95 1.04 -12.45
CA LEU A 47 -5.79 1.14 -13.89
C LEU A 47 -5.39 2.54 -14.37
N ARG A 48 -4.91 3.41 -13.49
CA ARG A 48 -4.36 4.71 -13.88
C ARG A 48 -2.86 4.69 -13.65
N ASP A 49 -2.11 5.08 -14.66
CA ASP A 49 -0.66 5.02 -14.63
C ASP A 49 -0.04 6.34 -14.21
N TYR A 50 0.97 6.27 -13.37
CA TYR A 50 1.77 7.40 -12.95
C TYR A 50 3.23 7.03 -13.15
N TRP A 51 3.89 7.64 -14.13
CA TRP A 51 5.23 7.28 -14.52
C TRP A 51 6.25 8.26 -13.96
N GLY A 52 7.20 7.75 -13.21
CA GLY A 52 8.31 8.53 -12.69
C GLY A 52 7.98 9.28 -11.42
N LYS A 53 9.00 9.70 -10.70
CA LYS A 53 8.79 10.30 -9.38
C LYS A 53 7.96 11.55 -9.38
N PRO A 54 8.07 12.46 -10.34
CA PRO A 54 7.20 13.65 -10.30
C PRO A 54 5.72 13.30 -10.37
N ALA A 55 5.34 12.35 -11.24
CA ALA A 55 3.94 11.93 -11.35
C ALA A 55 3.51 11.16 -10.10
N ILE A 56 4.40 10.33 -9.57
CA ILE A 56 4.10 9.56 -8.37
C ILE A 56 3.92 10.50 -7.19
N ARG A 57 4.69 11.61 -7.15
CA ARG A 57 4.54 12.58 -6.07
C ARG A 57 3.15 13.22 -6.12
N GLU A 58 2.68 13.58 -7.31
CA GLU A 58 1.35 14.16 -7.44
C GLU A 58 0.27 13.19 -7.01
N TRP A 59 0.40 11.94 -7.44
CA TRP A 59 -0.54 10.90 -7.07
C TRP A 59 -0.55 10.72 -5.55
N ALA A 60 0.62 10.57 -4.95
CA ALA A 60 0.71 10.29 -3.52
C ALA A 60 0.20 11.47 -2.69
N ALA A 61 0.52 12.69 -3.11
CA ALA A 61 0.07 13.88 -2.39
C ALA A 61 -1.45 14.02 -2.44
N ARG A 62 -2.06 13.68 -3.58
CA ARG A 62 -3.49 13.83 -3.76
C ARG A 62 -4.28 12.64 -3.21
N ASP A 63 -3.87 11.43 -3.61
CA ASP A 63 -4.71 10.27 -3.39
C ASP A 63 -4.32 9.45 -2.17
N ILE A 64 -3.13 9.62 -1.65
CA ILE A 64 -2.68 8.89 -0.47
C ILE A 64 -2.65 9.83 0.74
N ILE A 65 -1.80 10.84 0.70
CA ILE A 65 -1.64 11.73 1.85
C ILE A 65 -2.85 12.67 1.95
N GLY A 66 -3.29 13.19 0.82
CA GLY A 66 -4.43 14.10 0.79
C GLY A 66 -5.71 13.46 1.29
N GLU A 67 -5.88 12.15 1.05
CA GLU A 67 -7.05 11.42 1.53
C GLU A 67 -6.79 10.78 2.89
N ARG A 68 -5.63 11.05 3.46
CA ARG A 68 -5.24 10.51 4.77
C ARG A 68 -5.43 9.00 4.83
N LEU A 69 -4.95 8.30 3.80
CA LEU A 69 -5.10 6.86 3.77
C LEU A 69 -4.27 6.21 4.84
N THR A 70 -4.82 5.18 5.43
CA THR A 70 -4.07 4.26 6.28
C THR A 70 -4.26 2.85 5.75
N MET A 71 -3.29 2.00 6.02
CA MET A 71 -3.37 0.63 5.56
C MET A 71 -2.98 -0.30 6.67
N ARG A 72 -3.73 -1.39 6.82
CA ARG A 72 -3.42 -2.44 7.78
C ARG A 72 -3.23 -3.72 7.00
N VAL A 73 -2.00 -4.18 6.96
CA VAL A 73 -1.66 -5.37 6.18
C VAL A 73 -2.26 -6.59 6.83
N VAL A 74 -2.96 -7.40 6.06
CA VAL A 74 -3.55 -8.63 6.55
C VAL A 74 -2.91 -9.86 5.94
N LYS A 75 -2.19 -9.72 4.83
CA LYS A 75 -1.56 -10.85 4.19
C LYS A 75 -0.43 -10.37 3.31
N ILE A 76 0.64 -11.12 3.25
CA ILE A 76 1.72 -10.85 2.32
C ILE A 76 2.22 -12.16 1.73
N VAL A 77 2.48 -12.15 0.43
CA VAL A 77 3.05 -13.28 -0.27
C VAL A 77 4.28 -12.79 -1.02
N GLU A 78 5.39 -13.47 -0.84
CA GLU A 78 6.58 -13.15 -1.60
C GLU A 78 6.73 -14.16 -2.71
N HIS A 79 7.11 -13.70 -3.89
CA HIS A 79 7.27 -14.58 -5.04
C HIS A 79 8.42 -14.05 -5.89
N TYR A 80 9.57 -14.68 -5.76
CA TYR A 80 10.77 -14.33 -6.53
C TYR A 80 11.13 -12.85 -6.40
N GLY A 81 11.12 -12.32 -5.19
CA GLY A 81 11.49 -10.92 -4.97
C GLY A 81 10.39 -9.92 -5.23
N HIS A 82 9.21 -10.39 -5.64
CA HIS A 82 8.04 -9.53 -5.76
C HIS A 82 7.12 -9.82 -4.59
N PHE A 83 6.33 -8.82 -4.19
CA PHE A 83 5.48 -9.00 -3.02
C PHE A 83 4.05 -8.65 -3.36
N ILE A 84 3.11 -9.47 -2.92
CA ILE A 84 1.69 -9.18 -3.04
C ILE A 84 1.19 -8.95 -1.63
N VAL A 85 0.74 -7.73 -1.36
CA VAL A 85 0.33 -7.32 -0.03
C VAL A 85 -1.16 -7.03 -0.06
N THR A 86 -1.92 -7.68 0.80
CA THR A 86 -3.34 -7.42 0.93
C THR A 86 -3.53 -6.60 2.19
N ALA A 87 -4.24 -5.49 2.08
CA ALA A 87 -4.42 -4.60 3.22
C ALA A 87 -5.83 -4.03 3.27
N ASN A 88 -6.29 -3.80 4.49
CA ASN A 88 -7.51 -3.05 4.72
C ASN A 88 -7.17 -1.57 4.69
N ILE A 89 -7.94 -0.80 3.96
CA ILE A 89 -7.68 0.60 3.74
C ILE A 89 -8.77 1.44 4.40
N ASP A 90 -8.37 2.52 5.04
CA ASP A 90 -9.30 3.52 5.54
C ASP A 90 -8.76 4.89 5.17
N GLY A 91 -9.53 5.93 5.40
CA GLY A 91 -9.15 7.29 5.07
C GLY A 91 -10.37 8.17 4.89
N ASP A 92 -10.12 9.37 4.35
CA ASP A 92 -11.17 10.37 4.17
C ASP A 92 -11.77 10.36 2.78
N TYR A 93 -11.47 9.37 1.96
CA TYR A 93 -12.00 9.27 0.61
C TYR A 93 -13.51 9.04 0.63
N ASP A 94 -14.17 9.27 -0.51
CA ASP A 94 -15.61 9.04 -0.64
C ASP A 94 -15.86 7.55 -0.60
N LYS A 95 -16.58 7.10 0.40
CA LYS A 95 -16.79 5.66 0.63
C LYS A 95 -18.06 5.14 0.00
N ARG A 96 -18.84 5.98 -0.68
CA ARG A 96 -20.08 5.53 -1.28
C ARG A 96 -19.79 4.52 -2.39
N GLY A 97 -20.52 3.45 -2.40
CA GLY A 97 -20.35 2.43 -3.42
C GLY A 97 -19.15 1.53 -3.21
N LEU A 98 -18.42 1.68 -2.11
CA LEU A 98 -17.27 0.85 -1.83
C LEU A 98 -17.60 -0.14 -0.72
N PRO A 99 -16.95 -1.30 -0.72
CA PRO A 99 -17.16 -2.26 0.36
C PRO A 99 -16.57 -1.75 1.67
N ASP A 100 -17.03 -2.30 2.76
CA ASP A 100 -16.52 -1.97 4.07
C ASP A 100 -16.23 -3.29 4.80
N PRO A 101 -14.98 -3.63 5.03
CA PRO A 101 -13.80 -2.81 4.77
C PRO A 101 -13.41 -2.80 3.30
N LEU A 102 -12.71 -1.77 2.90
CA LEU A 102 -12.12 -1.73 1.57
C LEU A 102 -10.81 -2.49 1.62
N VAL A 103 -10.67 -3.49 0.79
CA VAL A 103 -9.47 -4.32 0.76
C VAL A 103 -8.80 -4.14 -0.58
N LEU A 104 -7.54 -3.76 -0.55
CA LEU A 104 -6.76 -3.58 -1.77
C LEU A 104 -5.60 -4.55 -1.79
N ALA A 105 -5.21 -4.95 -2.97
CA ALA A 105 -4.03 -5.76 -3.22
C ALA A 105 -2.97 -4.88 -3.84
N PHE A 106 -1.78 -4.93 -3.27
CA PHE A 106 -0.64 -4.12 -3.70
C PHE A 106 0.41 -5.06 -4.23
N TYR A 107 0.72 -4.94 -5.52
CA TYR A 107 1.71 -5.79 -6.17
C TYR A 107 2.98 -4.99 -6.30
N PHE A 108 3.97 -5.30 -5.47
CA PHE A 108 5.23 -4.58 -5.45
C PHE A 108 6.28 -5.34 -6.22
N SER A 109 6.93 -4.66 -7.15
CA SER A 109 8.13 -5.18 -7.80
C SER A 109 9.29 -4.28 -7.42
N ALA A 110 10.35 -4.86 -6.91
CA ALA A 110 11.47 -4.11 -6.39
C ALA A 110 12.75 -4.46 -7.12
N TYR A 111 13.64 -3.51 -7.18
CA TYR A 111 15.00 -3.76 -7.66
C TYR A 111 15.92 -3.04 -6.70
N GLY A 112 16.85 -3.78 -6.13
CA GLY A 112 17.64 -3.24 -5.05
C GLY A 112 16.72 -2.94 -3.88
N GLU A 113 16.80 -1.74 -3.35
CA GLU A 113 15.99 -1.35 -2.22
C GLU A 113 14.94 -0.31 -2.60
N ARG A 114 14.51 -0.32 -3.84
CA ARG A 114 13.51 0.63 -4.31
C ARG A 114 12.42 -0.07 -5.08
N ILE A 115 11.23 0.48 -5.02
CA ILE A 115 10.09 -0.02 -5.77
C ILE A 115 10.25 0.46 -7.21
N ILE A 116 10.20 -0.46 -8.17
CA ILE A 116 10.23 -0.09 -9.59
C ILE A 116 8.83 -0.12 -10.18
N GLN A 117 7.91 -0.86 -9.56
CA GLN A 117 6.53 -0.90 -10.03
C GLN A 117 5.61 -1.24 -8.88
N LEU A 118 4.52 -0.53 -8.77
CA LEU A 118 3.48 -0.82 -7.78
C LEU A 118 2.14 -0.79 -8.50
N ILE A 119 1.42 -1.90 -8.44
CA ILE A 119 0.07 -2.00 -9.01
C ILE A 119 -0.89 -2.19 -7.86
N ILE A 120 -1.92 -1.36 -7.80
CA ILE A 120 -2.90 -1.38 -6.72
C ILE A 120 -4.28 -1.67 -7.32
N LEU A 121 -4.90 -2.74 -6.87
CA LEU A 121 -6.20 -3.16 -7.39
C LEU A 121 -7.11 -3.52 -6.23
N ARG A 122 -8.42 -3.42 -6.45
CA ARG A 122 -9.35 -3.92 -5.46
C ARG A 122 -9.24 -5.42 -5.36
N ASN A 123 -9.27 -5.92 -4.16
CA ASN A 123 -9.18 -7.34 -3.95
C ASN A 123 -10.57 -7.95 -4.15
N GLN A 124 -10.70 -8.83 -5.14
CA GLN A 124 -11.98 -9.45 -5.43
C GLN A 124 -11.86 -10.93 -5.18
N SER A 125 -11.42 -11.26 -4.04
CA SER A 125 -11.15 -12.64 -3.71
C SER A 125 -12.37 -13.47 -3.57
N ASP A 126 -13.47 -12.85 -3.57
CA ASP A 126 -14.67 -13.54 -3.36
C ASP A 126 -15.11 -14.36 -4.51
N ILE A 127 -14.51 -14.34 -5.53
CA ILE A 127 -15.01 -15.07 -6.68
C ILE A 127 -14.69 -16.48 -6.63
#